data_b627b97fc210fd075e252a0057e8af17
#
_entry.id   b627b97fc210fd075e252a0057e8af17
#
_cell.length_a   1.000
_cell.length_b   1.000
_cell.length_c   1.000
_cell.angle_alpha   90.00
_cell.angle_beta   90.00
_cell.angle_gamma   90.00
#
_symmetry.space_group_name_H-M   'P 1'
#
loop_
_entity.id
_entity.type
_entity.pdbx_description
1 polymer ?
#
loop_
_entity_poly.entity_id
_entity_poly.type
_entity_poly.pdbx_seq_one_letter_code
_entity_poly.pdbx_strand_id
1 'polypeptide(L)'
;MESSNFENDVKERWGGRPYYALDAWLKYKFGTKVYKLSLDAGMTCPNRDGTKGRGGCIFCSAGGSGEFAAGGMGGDGGFCPTGIARQIAAAKERVIKKMPSGGQYIAYFQSYTNTYADVSRLRALFTEALMQPDIAALSIATRPDCLEPEKIQLLAQLNKYKPVWVELGLQTIHARTAAWMRRGYPLSCFEETARRLKEAGLTVVVHLILGLPGETKDQM
;
A
#
# COMPACT_ATOMS: atom_id res chain seq x y z
N MET A 1 -40.72 4.53 -0.56
CA MET A 1 -40.22 4.42 0.84
C MET A 1 -38.90 3.63 0.97
N GLU A 2 -38.64 2.64 0.10
CA GLU A 2 -37.37 1.85 0.16
C GLU A 2 -36.12 2.60 -0.29
N SER A 3 -36.21 3.52 -1.27
CA SER A 3 -35.07 4.28 -1.76
C SER A 3 -34.49 5.26 -0.71
N SER A 4 -35.34 5.85 0.12
CA SER A 4 -34.88 6.80 1.16
C SER A 4 -34.13 6.10 2.31
N ASN A 5 -34.48 4.87 2.62
CA ASN A 5 -33.77 4.08 3.65
C ASN A 5 -32.40 3.63 3.16
N PHE A 6 -32.30 3.24 1.87
CA PHE A 6 -31.01 2.86 1.26
C PHE A 6 -30.03 4.03 1.19
N GLU A 7 -30.50 5.22 0.77
CA GLU A 7 -29.64 6.43 0.72
C GLU A 7 -29.17 6.88 2.10
N ASN A 8 -30.01 6.76 3.13
CA ASN A 8 -29.65 7.08 4.50
C ASN A 8 -28.66 6.06 5.09
N ASP A 9 -28.85 4.75 4.85
CA ASP A 9 -27.93 3.70 5.26
C ASP A 9 -26.55 3.87 4.60
N VAL A 10 -26.53 4.21 3.30
CA VAL A 10 -25.30 4.52 2.56
C VAL A 10 -24.60 5.75 3.14
N LYS A 11 -25.32 6.85 3.41
CA LYS A 11 -24.75 8.06 4.01
C LYS A 11 -24.17 7.80 5.40
N GLU A 12 -24.87 7.05 6.23
CA GLU A 12 -24.39 6.69 7.56
C GLU A 12 -23.15 5.81 7.49
N ARG A 13 -23.16 4.80 6.67
CA ARG A 13 -22.06 3.88 6.39
C ARG A 13 -20.81 4.59 5.83
N TRP A 14 -21.02 5.64 5.01
CA TRP A 14 -19.96 6.42 4.39
C TRP A 14 -19.46 7.57 5.29
N GLY A 15 -20.01 7.72 6.51
CA GLY A 15 -19.62 8.77 7.44
C GLY A 15 -19.96 10.19 6.93
N GLY A 16 -21.07 10.33 6.20
CA GLY A 16 -21.54 11.60 5.65
C GLY A 16 -20.75 12.14 4.44
N ARG A 17 -19.84 11.35 3.86
CA ARG A 17 -19.03 11.74 2.68
C ARG A 17 -19.70 11.30 1.37
N PRO A 18 -19.39 11.96 0.21
CA PRO A 18 -19.91 11.54 -1.09
C PRO A 18 -19.21 10.29 -1.65
N TYR A 19 -18.34 9.66 -0.88
CA TYR A 19 -17.61 8.44 -1.21
C TYR A 19 -17.40 7.58 0.04
N TYR A 20 -17.23 6.27 -0.15
CA TYR A 20 -16.94 5.35 0.95
C TYR A 20 -15.50 5.50 1.41
N ALA A 21 -15.29 6.33 2.43
CA ALA A 21 -13.96 6.61 2.95
C ALA A 21 -13.34 5.38 3.62
N LEU A 22 -12.03 5.19 3.45
CA LEU A 22 -11.29 4.10 4.09
C LEU A 22 -11.47 4.10 5.63
N ASP A 23 -11.51 5.27 6.26
CA ASP A 23 -11.76 5.39 7.72
C ASP A 23 -13.12 4.81 8.13
N ALA A 24 -14.18 5.10 7.37
CA ALA A 24 -15.51 4.55 7.63
C ALA A 24 -15.54 3.03 7.43
N TRP A 25 -14.93 2.54 6.34
CA TRP A 25 -14.82 1.11 6.07
C TRP A 25 -14.01 0.37 7.14
N LEU A 26 -12.90 0.95 7.62
CA LEU A 26 -12.07 0.37 8.66
C LEU A 26 -12.83 0.26 9.98
N LYS A 27 -13.55 1.30 10.39
CA LYS A 27 -14.39 1.27 11.59
C LYS A 27 -15.47 0.20 11.49
N TYR A 28 -16.13 0.09 10.33
CA TYR A 28 -17.11 -0.96 10.11
C TYR A 28 -16.50 -2.36 10.21
N LYS A 29 -15.35 -2.59 9.56
CA LYS A 29 -14.70 -3.92 9.50
C LYS A 29 -14.08 -4.35 10.81
N PHE A 30 -13.45 -3.44 11.55
CA PHE A 30 -12.66 -3.76 12.75
C PHE A 30 -13.34 -3.33 14.06
N GLY A 31 -14.51 -2.68 14.00
CA GLY A 31 -15.23 -2.20 15.18
C GLY A 31 -14.55 -1.07 15.96
N THR A 32 -13.40 -0.59 15.49
CA THR A 32 -12.61 0.46 16.14
C THR A 32 -11.88 1.32 15.11
N LYS A 33 -11.27 2.40 15.56
CA LYS A 33 -10.39 3.21 14.73
C LYS A 33 -9.13 2.42 14.39
N VAL A 34 -8.78 2.39 13.11
CA VAL A 34 -7.54 1.77 12.63
C VAL A 34 -6.70 2.80 11.89
N TYR A 35 -5.40 2.85 12.19
CA TYR A 35 -4.48 3.82 11.59
C TYR A 35 -3.35 3.11 10.83
N LYS A 36 -3.01 3.60 9.64
CA LYS A 36 -1.85 3.09 8.88
C LYS A 36 -0.56 3.64 9.48
N LEU A 37 0.36 2.75 9.82
CA LEU A 37 1.73 3.07 10.24
C LEU A 37 2.66 2.89 9.04
N SER A 38 3.18 3.98 8.51
CA SER A 38 4.08 3.94 7.35
C SER A 38 5.46 3.44 7.77
N LEU A 39 5.90 2.35 7.14
CA LEU A 39 7.14 1.63 7.41
C LEU A 39 8.02 1.60 6.16
N ASP A 40 9.32 1.48 6.38
CA ASP A 40 10.32 1.27 5.34
C ASP A 40 10.92 -0.14 5.44
N ALA A 41 10.77 -0.94 4.39
CA ALA A 41 11.35 -2.28 4.32
C ALA A 41 12.82 -2.28 3.84
N GLY A 42 13.41 -1.12 3.57
CA GLY A 42 14.74 -0.97 3.00
C GLY A 42 14.85 -1.56 1.60
N MET A 43 13.79 -1.45 0.82
CA MET A 43 13.76 -1.87 -0.58
C MET A 43 14.18 -0.73 -1.50
N THR A 44 14.54 -1.07 -2.73
CA THR A 44 14.68 -0.12 -3.84
C THR A 44 13.55 -0.34 -4.86
N CYS A 45 13.74 0.16 -6.06
CA CYS A 45 12.79 0.01 -7.15
C CYS A 45 13.53 -0.34 -8.45
N PRO A 46 13.08 -1.37 -9.20
CA PRO A 46 13.74 -1.75 -10.46
C PRO A 46 13.68 -0.64 -11.52
N ASN A 47 12.81 0.35 -11.35
CA ASN A 47 12.76 1.55 -12.19
C ASN A 47 13.78 2.63 -11.78
N ARG A 48 14.59 2.38 -10.74
CA ARG A 48 15.64 3.29 -10.24
C ARG A 48 17.04 2.71 -10.29
N ASP A 49 17.18 1.44 -9.95
CA ASP A 49 18.49 0.79 -9.83
C ASP A 49 19.12 0.36 -11.18
N GLY A 50 18.40 0.55 -12.26
CA GLY A 50 18.86 0.21 -13.61
C GLY A 50 18.37 -1.13 -14.12
N THR A 51 17.71 -1.96 -13.32
CA THR A 51 17.18 -3.26 -13.74
C THR A 51 16.12 -3.13 -14.84
N LYS A 52 15.19 -2.17 -14.68
CA LYS A 52 14.16 -1.85 -15.68
C LYS A 52 14.21 -0.40 -16.16
N GLY A 53 14.76 0.49 -15.35
CA GLY A 53 14.88 1.91 -15.68
C GLY A 53 15.75 2.64 -14.67
N ARG A 54 16.07 3.90 -14.98
CA ARG A 54 16.85 4.78 -14.10
C ARG A 54 16.05 6.03 -13.74
N GLY A 55 16.26 6.56 -12.52
CA GLY A 55 15.63 7.77 -12.04
C GLY A 55 14.18 7.62 -11.53
N GLY A 56 13.53 6.50 -11.78
CA GLY A 56 12.16 6.21 -11.30
C GLY A 56 11.05 6.92 -12.08
N CYS A 57 9.83 6.77 -11.59
CA CYS A 57 8.66 7.48 -12.10
C CYS A 57 8.74 8.97 -11.74
N ILE A 58 8.24 9.85 -12.60
CA ILE A 58 8.34 11.31 -12.41
C ILE A 58 7.56 11.84 -11.19
N PHE A 59 6.55 11.11 -10.75
CA PHE A 59 5.75 11.44 -9.57
C PHE A 59 6.35 10.90 -8.26
N CYS A 60 7.40 10.10 -8.35
CA CYS A 60 8.00 9.44 -7.20
C CYS A 60 9.17 10.27 -6.67
N SER A 61 9.06 10.74 -5.42
CA SER A 61 10.12 11.49 -4.75
C SER A 61 11.44 10.73 -4.63
N ALA A 62 12.49 11.40 -4.18
CA ALA A 62 13.79 10.78 -3.88
C ALA A 62 13.64 9.65 -2.84
N GLY A 63 12.76 9.80 -1.86
CA GLY A 63 12.44 8.81 -0.82
C GLY A 63 11.48 7.72 -1.25
N GLY A 64 11.17 7.57 -2.56
CA GLY A 64 10.27 6.52 -3.02
C GLY A 64 8.85 6.61 -2.49
N SER A 65 8.35 7.83 -2.25
CA SER A 65 7.07 8.13 -1.59
C SER A 65 7.00 7.70 -0.12
N GLY A 66 8.16 7.53 0.52
CA GLY A 66 8.31 7.09 1.90
C GLY A 66 8.70 8.18 2.89
N GLU A 67 8.47 9.47 2.60
CA GLU A 67 8.89 10.60 3.43
C GLU A 67 8.33 10.54 4.87
N PHE A 68 7.21 9.87 5.05
CA PHE A 68 6.57 9.69 6.36
C PHE A 68 6.84 8.33 7.00
N ALA A 69 7.63 7.47 6.35
CA ALA A 69 7.96 6.16 6.90
C ALA A 69 8.81 6.28 8.18
N ALA A 70 8.54 5.43 9.14
CA ALA A 70 9.21 5.48 10.45
C ALA A 70 10.68 5.06 10.40
N GLY A 71 11.12 4.42 9.32
CA GLY A 71 12.50 3.98 9.09
C GLY A 71 13.49 5.11 8.82
N GLY A 72 13.01 6.29 8.45
CA GLY A 72 13.81 7.48 8.15
C GLY A 72 14.94 7.23 7.14
N MET A 73 15.07 8.06 6.11
CA MET A 73 16.33 8.08 5.35
C MET A 73 17.46 8.47 6.30
N GLY A 74 18.43 7.60 6.53
CA GLY A 74 19.74 8.05 6.89
C GLY A 74 20.15 9.11 5.86
N GLY A 75 20.68 10.25 6.27
CA GLY A 75 20.92 11.40 5.39
C GLY A 75 21.84 11.16 4.18
N ASP A 76 22.26 9.93 3.98
CA ASP A 76 23.12 9.40 2.92
C ASP A 76 22.43 8.34 2.03
N GLY A 77 21.08 8.16 2.15
CA GLY A 77 20.33 7.19 1.36
C GLY A 77 20.59 5.73 1.74
N GLY A 78 21.27 5.48 2.85
CA GLY A 78 21.55 4.15 3.37
C GLY A 78 20.35 3.57 4.13
N PHE A 79 20.17 2.27 3.99
CA PHE A 79 19.23 1.48 4.79
C PHE A 79 19.59 1.62 6.28
N CYS A 80 18.69 2.24 7.05
CA CYS A 80 18.81 2.20 8.51
C CYS A 80 18.22 0.87 9.00
N PRO A 81 19.03 -0.05 9.56
CA PRO A 81 18.57 -1.38 9.98
C PRO A 81 17.83 -1.37 11.32
N THR A 82 17.01 -0.37 11.57
CA THR A 82 16.08 -0.44 12.70
C THR A 82 15.05 -1.51 12.39
N GLY A 83 14.99 -2.57 13.18
CA GLY A 83 14.02 -3.67 13.00
C GLY A 83 12.59 -3.15 12.87
N ILE A 84 11.76 -3.87 12.18
CA ILE A 84 10.36 -3.47 11.89
C ILE A 84 9.58 -3.18 13.19
N ALA A 85 9.83 -3.95 14.26
CA ALA A 85 9.22 -3.70 15.56
C ALA A 85 9.54 -2.29 16.11
N ARG A 86 10.78 -1.80 15.95
CA ARG A 86 11.17 -0.44 16.37
C ARG A 86 10.51 0.63 15.52
N GLN A 87 10.41 0.42 14.21
CA GLN A 87 9.69 1.33 13.32
C GLN A 87 8.21 1.44 13.71
N ILE A 88 7.57 0.30 14.00
CA ILE A 88 6.18 0.25 14.45
C ILE A 88 6.02 1.01 15.77
N ALA A 89 6.89 0.81 16.74
CA ALA A 89 6.85 1.53 18.02
C ALA A 89 6.96 3.05 17.80
N ALA A 90 7.96 3.50 17.05
CA ALA A 90 8.15 4.92 16.74
C ALA A 90 6.98 5.53 15.94
N ALA A 91 6.39 4.77 15.00
CA ALA A 91 5.22 5.22 14.25
C ALA A 91 3.97 5.33 15.14
N LYS A 92 3.78 4.41 16.09
CA LYS A 92 2.70 4.46 17.08
C LYS A 92 2.79 5.73 17.94
N GLU A 93 3.96 6.09 18.42
CA GLU A 93 4.17 7.30 19.22
C GLU A 93 3.71 8.57 18.48
N ARG A 94 3.98 8.67 17.18
CA ARG A 94 3.56 9.83 16.36
C ARG A 94 2.04 9.99 16.26
N VAL A 95 1.30 8.92 16.39
CA VAL A 95 -0.16 8.91 16.17
C VAL A 95 -0.97 8.64 17.44
N ILE A 96 -0.32 8.40 18.57
CA ILE A 96 -0.97 7.99 19.84
C ILE A 96 -2.06 8.97 20.27
N LYS A 97 -1.84 10.27 20.10
CA LYS A 97 -2.83 11.31 20.43
C LYS A 97 -4.08 11.28 19.54
N LYS A 98 -4.03 10.60 18.42
CA LYS A 98 -5.14 10.45 17.46
C LYS A 98 -5.89 9.14 17.62
N MET A 99 -5.42 8.27 18.52
CA MET A 99 -5.95 6.92 18.71
C MET A 99 -6.76 6.83 19.99
N PRO A 100 -7.97 6.27 19.95
CA PRO A 100 -8.72 5.92 21.15
C PRO A 100 -8.08 4.72 21.84
N SER A 101 -8.46 4.48 23.11
CA SER A 101 -8.14 3.22 23.79
C SER A 101 -8.69 2.03 22.97
N GLY A 102 -7.88 0.99 22.78
CA GLY A 102 -8.25 -0.18 21.98
C GLY A 102 -8.20 0.02 20.47
N GLY A 103 -7.68 1.15 19.97
CA GLY A 103 -7.44 1.35 18.54
C GLY A 103 -6.37 0.39 17.99
N GLN A 104 -6.51 0.03 16.73
CA GLN A 104 -5.63 -0.91 16.05
C GLN A 104 -4.84 -0.24 14.91
N TYR A 105 -3.83 -0.94 14.38
CA TYR A 105 -2.97 -0.39 13.35
C TYR A 105 -2.84 -1.34 12.15
N ILE A 106 -2.55 -0.73 11.01
CA ILE A 106 -2.12 -1.44 9.80
C ILE A 106 -0.63 -1.19 9.61
N ALA A 107 0.17 -2.24 9.55
CA ALA A 107 1.57 -2.14 9.16
C ALA A 107 1.63 -1.89 7.65
N TYR A 108 1.99 -0.67 7.24
CA TYR A 108 1.97 -0.22 5.86
C TYR A 108 3.38 -0.01 5.33
N PHE A 109 3.83 -0.92 4.48
CA PHE A 109 5.09 -0.79 3.76
C PHE A 109 4.88 0.11 2.54
N GLN A 110 5.40 1.33 2.61
CA GLN A 110 5.12 2.38 1.64
C GLN A 110 6.30 2.71 0.72
N SER A 111 7.53 2.76 1.27
CA SER A 111 8.71 3.24 0.53
C SER A 111 9.07 2.33 -0.64
N TYR A 112 9.21 2.88 -1.83
CA TYR A 112 9.66 2.19 -3.05
C TYR A 112 8.79 0.98 -3.47
N THR A 113 9.41 -0.19 -3.71
CA THR A 113 8.75 -1.40 -4.21
C THR A 113 8.92 -2.53 -3.20
N ASN A 114 7.94 -2.70 -2.32
CA ASN A 114 8.08 -3.53 -1.11
C ASN A 114 8.02 -5.05 -1.33
N THR A 115 7.93 -5.51 -2.58
CA THR A 115 8.11 -6.91 -2.95
C THR A 115 9.37 -7.14 -3.80
N TYR A 116 10.22 -6.12 -3.94
CA TYR A 116 11.44 -6.21 -4.73
C TYR A 116 12.61 -6.70 -3.88
N ALA A 117 12.49 -7.95 -3.42
CA ALA A 117 13.51 -8.70 -2.67
C ALA A 117 13.22 -10.19 -2.75
N ASP A 118 14.13 -11.02 -2.23
CA ASP A 118 13.94 -12.46 -2.11
C ASP A 118 12.81 -12.81 -1.14
N VAL A 119 12.13 -13.91 -1.42
CA VAL A 119 10.96 -14.39 -0.64
C VAL A 119 11.31 -14.62 0.84
N SER A 120 12.53 -15.09 1.13
CA SER A 120 13.00 -15.32 2.50
C SER A 120 13.06 -13.99 3.29
N ARG A 121 13.60 -12.93 2.70
CA ARG A 121 13.65 -11.59 3.28
C ARG A 121 12.25 -11.02 3.48
N LEU A 122 11.39 -11.12 2.46
CA LEU A 122 9.99 -10.66 2.54
C LEU A 122 9.24 -11.38 3.65
N ARG A 123 9.41 -12.71 3.77
CA ARG A 123 8.81 -13.51 4.83
C ARG A 123 9.21 -13.01 6.21
N ALA A 124 10.51 -12.80 6.44
CA ALA A 124 11.00 -12.32 7.72
C ALA A 124 10.39 -10.97 8.11
N LEU A 125 10.47 -9.97 7.21
CA LEU A 125 9.96 -8.62 7.44
C LEU A 125 8.46 -8.57 7.68
N PHE A 126 7.69 -9.25 6.83
CA PHE A 126 6.23 -9.23 6.91
C PHE A 126 5.70 -10.02 8.11
N THR A 127 6.36 -11.14 8.45
CA THR A 127 6.01 -11.88 9.66
C THR A 127 6.32 -11.07 10.91
N GLU A 128 7.49 -10.42 11.00
CA GLU A 128 7.83 -9.54 12.12
C GLU A 128 6.79 -8.45 12.31
N ALA A 129 6.33 -7.81 11.22
CA ALA A 129 5.29 -6.78 11.28
C ALA A 129 3.95 -7.35 11.76
N LEU A 130 3.50 -8.48 11.20
CA LEU A 130 2.21 -9.11 11.55
C LEU A 130 2.14 -9.57 12.99
N MET A 131 3.27 -10.02 13.56
CA MET A 131 3.33 -10.53 14.93
C MET A 131 3.35 -9.42 15.99
N GLN A 132 3.49 -8.13 15.60
CA GLN A 132 3.43 -7.06 16.57
C GLN A 132 2.03 -6.93 17.20
N PRO A 133 1.94 -6.60 18.51
CA PRO A 133 0.69 -6.30 19.18
C PRO A 133 -0.06 -5.16 18.45
N ASP A 134 -1.39 -5.23 18.44
CA ASP A 134 -2.30 -4.23 17.88
C ASP A 134 -2.20 -4.03 16.34
N ILE A 135 -1.38 -4.83 15.65
CA ILE A 135 -1.41 -4.87 14.18
C ILE A 135 -2.57 -5.75 13.73
N ALA A 136 -3.56 -5.11 13.12
CA ALA A 136 -4.78 -5.77 12.61
C ALA A 136 -4.64 -6.29 11.18
N ALA A 137 -3.77 -5.65 10.37
CA ALA A 137 -3.58 -5.99 8.97
C ALA A 137 -2.19 -5.57 8.49
N LEU A 138 -1.76 -6.16 7.38
CA LEU A 138 -0.58 -5.78 6.62
C LEU A 138 -1.02 -5.11 5.31
N SER A 139 -0.37 -4.01 4.93
CA SER A 139 -0.57 -3.33 3.66
C SER A 139 0.77 -3.12 2.97
N ILE A 140 0.88 -3.50 1.69
CA ILE A 140 2.15 -3.55 0.97
C ILE A 140 2.01 -2.81 -0.35
N ALA A 141 2.62 -1.63 -0.45
CA ALA A 141 2.69 -0.87 -1.69
C ALA A 141 3.78 -1.45 -2.61
N THR A 142 3.40 -1.79 -3.82
CA THR A 142 4.33 -2.41 -4.77
C THR A 142 3.93 -2.18 -6.22
N ARG A 143 4.83 -2.63 -7.11
CA ARG A 143 4.65 -2.66 -8.56
C ARG A 143 4.09 -4.02 -9.00
N PRO A 144 3.23 -4.07 -10.03
CA PRO A 144 2.69 -5.34 -10.52
C PRO A 144 3.78 -6.28 -11.09
N ASP A 145 4.82 -5.72 -11.69
CA ASP A 145 5.93 -6.46 -12.29
C ASP A 145 7.00 -6.96 -11.29
N CYS A 146 6.70 -6.87 -9.98
CA CYS A 146 7.54 -7.38 -8.87
C CYS A 146 6.77 -8.36 -7.97
N LEU A 147 5.80 -9.08 -8.54
CA LEU A 147 4.94 -10.05 -7.86
C LEU A 147 4.97 -11.41 -8.58
N GLU A 148 6.13 -12.04 -8.55
CA GLU A 148 6.33 -13.41 -9.03
C GLU A 148 5.45 -14.40 -8.23
N PRO A 149 5.13 -15.59 -8.77
CA PRO A 149 4.20 -16.55 -8.17
C PRO A 149 4.49 -16.86 -6.69
N GLU A 150 5.75 -17.08 -6.35
CA GLU A 150 6.18 -17.41 -4.99
C GLU A 150 5.95 -16.26 -4.00
N LYS A 151 6.00 -15.01 -4.44
CA LYS A 151 5.69 -13.85 -3.59
C LYS A 151 4.18 -13.76 -3.33
N ILE A 152 3.36 -13.97 -4.37
CA ILE A 152 1.89 -14.05 -4.20
C ILE A 152 1.53 -15.18 -3.24
N GLN A 153 2.18 -16.34 -3.37
CA GLN A 153 1.97 -17.47 -2.47
C GLN A 153 2.34 -17.14 -1.02
N LEU A 154 3.47 -16.45 -0.80
CA LEU A 154 3.86 -15.96 0.53
C LEU A 154 2.77 -15.05 1.11
N LEU A 155 2.31 -14.05 0.35
CA LEU A 155 1.29 -13.11 0.82
C LEU A 155 -0.04 -13.82 1.13
N ALA A 156 -0.44 -14.80 0.31
CA ALA A 156 -1.62 -15.63 0.57
C ALA A 156 -1.48 -16.49 1.84
N GLN A 157 -0.27 -16.99 2.14
CA GLN A 157 0.00 -17.71 3.40
C GLN A 157 -0.16 -16.75 4.59
N LEU A 158 0.41 -15.55 4.53
CA LEU A 158 0.30 -14.56 5.60
C LEU A 158 -1.15 -14.08 5.80
N ASN A 159 -1.92 -13.98 4.72
CA ASN A 159 -3.34 -13.58 4.75
C ASN A 159 -4.23 -14.55 5.54
N LYS A 160 -3.78 -15.78 5.79
CA LYS A 160 -4.49 -16.75 6.65
C LYS A 160 -4.43 -16.38 8.14
N TYR A 161 -3.45 -15.58 8.54
CA TYR A 161 -3.27 -15.14 9.93
C TYR A 161 -3.93 -13.79 10.21
N LYS A 162 -3.64 -12.80 9.37
CA LYS A 162 -4.25 -11.47 9.43
C LYS A 162 -4.43 -10.95 8.00
N PRO A 163 -5.41 -10.09 7.73
CA PRO A 163 -5.64 -9.52 6.40
C PRO A 163 -4.37 -8.92 5.79
N VAL A 164 -4.07 -9.30 4.55
CA VAL A 164 -2.97 -8.74 3.76
C VAL A 164 -3.56 -8.01 2.55
N TRP A 165 -3.21 -6.74 2.41
CA TRP A 165 -3.59 -5.90 1.28
C TRP A 165 -2.39 -5.62 0.41
N VAL A 166 -2.56 -5.74 -0.89
CA VAL A 166 -1.56 -5.37 -1.88
C VAL A 166 -2.00 -4.06 -2.52
N GLU A 167 -1.25 -2.98 -2.25
CA GLU A 167 -1.49 -1.67 -2.84
C GLU A 167 -0.73 -1.58 -4.16
N LEU A 168 -1.46 -1.75 -5.25
CA LEU A 168 -0.91 -1.95 -6.57
C LEU A 168 -0.98 -0.68 -7.40
N GLY A 169 0.16 -0.20 -7.87
CA GLY A 169 0.22 0.99 -8.72
C GLY A 169 -0.39 0.74 -10.09
N LEU A 170 -1.48 1.42 -10.43
CA LEU A 170 -2.01 1.56 -11.79
C LEU A 170 -1.68 2.93 -12.34
N GLN A 171 -1.94 3.94 -11.54
CA GLN A 171 -1.74 5.37 -11.78
C GLN A 171 -2.66 5.93 -12.87
N THR A 172 -2.63 5.34 -14.08
CA THR A 172 -3.50 5.61 -15.21
C THR A 172 -3.62 4.41 -16.12
N ILE A 173 -4.73 4.29 -16.84
CA ILE A 173 -4.92 3.27 -17.89
C ILE A 173 -4.34 3.72 -19.24
N HIS A 174 -4.07 5.03 -19.40
CA HIS A 174 -3.66 5.61 -20.69
C HIS A 174 -2.17 5.38 -20.96
N ALA A 175 -1.87 4.63 -22.02
CA ALA A 175 -0.51 4.25 -22.37
C ALA A 175 0.44 5.44 -22.60
N ARG A 176 -0.07 6.52 -23.22
CA ARG A 176 0.71 7.75 -23.46
C ARG A 176 1.14 8.41 -22.14
N THR A 177 0.21 8.56 -21.20
CA THR A 177 0.48 9.15 -19.89
C THR A 177 1.39 8.23 -19.06
N ALA A 178 1.16 6.92 -19.11
CA ALA A 178 2.01 5.93 -18.44
C ALA A 178 3.46 5.97 -18.94
N ALA A 179 3.67 6.14 -20.25
CA ALA A 179 4.99 6.32 -20.83
C ALA A 179 5.63 7.65 -20.39
N TRP A 180 4.87 8.76 -20.45
CA TRP A 180 5.33 10.08 -20.03
C TRP A 180 5.78 10.07 -18.55
N MET A 181 5.00 9.46 -17.65
CA MET A 181 5.37 9.37 -16.24
C MET A 181 6.45 8.32 -15.93
N ARG A 182 6.96 7.62 -16.93
CA ARG A 182 7.98 6.56 -16.80
C ARG A 182 7.55 5.45 -15.85
N ARG A 183 6.28 5.00 -15.93
CA ARG A 183 5.78 3.91 -15.06
C ARG A 183 6.54 2.61 -15.26
N GLY A 184 6.93 2.28 -16.50
CA GLY A 184 7.87 1.18 -16.80
C GLY A 184 7.24 -0.21 -16.88
N TYR A 185 5.90 -0.33 -16.91
CA TYR A 185 5.14 -1.56 -17.20
C TYR A 185 3.84 -1.24 -17.95
N PRO A 186 3.36 -2.15 -18.82
CA PRO A 186 2.12 -1.99 -19.55
C PRO A 186 0.89 -2.22 -18.66
N LEU A 187 -0.29 -1.79 -19.12
CA LEU A 187 -1.56 -2.02 -18.45
C LEU A 187 -1.83 -3.52 -18.24
N SER A 188 -1.54 -4.36 -19.25
CA SER A 188 -1.73 -5.81 -19.18
C SER A 188 -0.97 -6.47 -18.01
N CYS A 189 0.20 -5.95 -17.66
CA CYS A 189 0.94 -6.44 -16.48
C CYS A 189 0.17 -6.15 -15.18
N PHE A 190 -0.46 -4.98 -15.06
CA PHE A 190 -1.30 -4.67 -13.92
C PHE A 190 -2.54 -5.57 -13.86
N GLU A 191 -3.25 -5.72 -14.99
CA GLU A 191 -4.47 -6.52 -15.09
C GLU A 191 -4.23 -7.98 -14.71
N GLU A 192 -3.18 -8.59 -15.28
CA GLU A 192 -2.81 -9.98 -14.98
C GLU A 192 -2.42 -10.15 -13.50
N THR A 193 -1.62 -9.25 -12.96
CA THR A 193 -1.19 -9.32 -11.55
C THR A 193 -2.37 -9.11 -10.60
N ALA A 194 -3.25 -8.16 -10.89
CA ALA A 194 -4.46 -7.92 -10.09
C ALA A 194 -5.38 -9.15 -10.10
N ARG A 195 -5.55 -9.81 -11.25
CA ARG A 195 -6.32 -11.06 -11.38
C ARG A 195 -5.71 -12.16 -10.50
N ARG A 196 -4.40 -12.41 -10.60
CA ARG A 196 -3.68 -13.42 -9.82
C ARG A 196 -3.76 -13.18 -8.31
N LEU A 197 -3.65 -11.93 -7.87
CA LEU A 197 -3.80 -11.56 -6.46
C LEU A 197 -5.22 -11.87 -5.95
N LYS A 198 -6.24 -11.55 -6.74
CA LYS A 198 -7.64 -11.84 -6.39
C LYS A 198 -7.92 -13.33 -6.35
N GLU A 199 -7.41 -14.12 -7.30
CA GLU A 199 -7.50 -15.58 -7.31
C GLU A 199 -6.82 -16.22 -6.09
N ALA A 200 -5.74 -15.61 -5.60
CA ALA A 200 -5.07 -16.00 -4.35
C ALA A 200 -5.80 -15.55 -3.07
N GLY A 201 -6.99 -14.93 -3.19
CA GLY A 201 -7.79 -14.45 -2.06
C GLY A 201 -7.26 -13.19 -1.37
N LEU A 202 -6.36 -12.45 -2.04
CA LEU A 202 -5.77 -11.22 -1.52
C LEU A 202 -6.63 -9.99 -1.85
N THR A 203 -6.66 -9.04 -0.94
CA THR A 203 -7.29 -7.73 -1.19
C THR A 203 -6.34 -6.85 -2.00
N VAL A 204 -6.81 -6.36 -3.14
CA VAL A 204 -6.09 -5.41 -3.99
C VAL A 204 -6.60 -4.00 -3.75
N VAL A 205 -5.70 -3.09 -3.42
CA VAL A 205 -5.95 -1.64 -3.36
C VAL A 205 -5.28 -1.02 -4.57
N VAL A 206 -6.05 -0.33 -5.41
CA VAL A 206 -5.53 0.26 -6.65
C VAL A 206 -5.15 1.71 -6.41
N HIS A 207 -3.89 2.06 -6.72
CA HIS A 207 -3.44 3.44 -6.67
C HIS A 207 -3.65 4.13 -8.01
N LEU A 208 -4.40 5.22 -7.99
CA LEU A 208 -4.65 6.10 -9.14
C LEU A 208 -4.08 7.50 -8.86
N ILE A 209 -3.69 8.19 -9.92
CA ILE A 209 -3.34 9.61 -9.87
C ILE A 209 -4.31 10.35 -10.79
N LEU A 210 -5.11 11.21 -10.19
CA LEU A 210 -6.05 12.07 -10.91
C LEU A 210 -5.38 13.40 -11.28
N GLY A 211 -5.79 14.02 -12.40
CA GLY A 211 -5.25 15.30 -12.85
C GLY A 211 -3.88 15.21 -13.51
N LEU A 212 -3.56 14.09 -14.11
CA LEU A 212 -2.31 13.91 -14.86
C LEU A 212 -2.30 14.81 -16.11
N PRO A 213 -1.15 15.43 -16.46
CA PRO A 213 -1.05 16.27 -17.64
C PRO A 213 -1.48 15.56 -18.91
N GLY A 214 -2.41 16.17 -19.65
CA GLY A 214 -2.93 15.64 -20.90
C GLY A 214 -4.10 14.66 -20.75
N GLU A 215 -4.57 14.41 -19.54
CA GLU A 215 -5.81 13.68 -19.29
C GLU A 215 -6.97 14.64 -19.02
N THR A 216 -8.12 14.41 -19.66
CA THR A 216 -9.36 15.14 -19.43
C THR A 216 -10.12 14.60 -18.23
N LYS A 217 -11.15 15.30 -17.77
CA LYS A 217 -12.02 14.79 -16.69
C LYS A 217 -12.71 13.48 -17.07
N ASP A 218 -13.07 13.31 -18.34
CA ASP A 218 -13.72 12.08 -18.83
C ASP A 218 -12.74 10.89 -18.94
N GLN A 219 -11.45 11.16 -18.90
CA GLN A 219 -10.41 10.13 -18.91
C GLN A 219 -9.94 9.73 -17.49
N MET A 220 -10.43 10.41 -16.47
CA MET A 220 -10.13 10.13 -15.05
C MET A 220 -11.22 9.27 -14.41
#